data_e61b609a74db1a61bb2f1f049ffae431
#
_entry.id   e61b609a74db1a61bb2f1f049ffae431
#
_cell.length_a   1.000
_cell.length_b   1.000
_cell.length_c   1.000
_cell.angle_alpha   90.00
_cell.angle_beta   90.00
_cell.angle_gamma   90.00
#
_symmetry.space_group_name_H-M   'P 1'
#
loop_
_entity.id
_entity.type
_entity.pdbx_description
1 polymer ?
#
loop_
_entity_poly.entity_id
_entity_poly.type
_entity_poly.pdbx_seq_one_letter_code
_entity_poly.pdbx_strand_id
1 'polypeptide(L)'
;MEPLDGAHSVEQSARLIRHYRYATERMMRMMGGWLALTPEVSTKLLMGRHVWDNAQHADILGRRLPELRAHAQESEPANKAFRAFMDALESPETPERTVERLVGIYRVLKPYLLADYERHIAGANAVYEPPTCRILARCIEDERRHVAAGETVLRHLLRTPELEARLPHNVPILRE
;
A
#
# COMPACT_ATOMS: atom_id res chain seq x y z
N MET A 1 -29.96 1.48 21.22
CA MET A 1 -29.90 1.22 19.77
C MET A 1 -28.70 2.03 19.29
N GLU A 2 -27.60 1.38 18.98
CA GLU A 2 -26.43 2.07 18.43
C GLU A 2 -26.82 2.73 17.10
N PRO A 3 -26.35 3.95 16.83
CA PRO A 3 -26.63 4.60 15.56
C PRO A 3 -26.09 3.74 14.42
N LEU A 4 -26.93 3.46 13.43
CA LEU A 4 -26.57 2.74 12.19
C LEU A 4 -25.64 3.59 11.30
N ASP A 5 -25.35 4.81 11.72
CA ASP A 5 -24.57 5.79 10.96
C ASP A 5 -23.09 5.60 11.25
N GLY A 6 -22.36 5.06 10.26
CA GLY A 6 -20.91 5.09 10.24
C GLY A 6 -20.37 6.48 9.84
N ALA A 7 -19.06 6.69 10.02
CA ALA A 7 -18.40 7.96 9.71
C ALA A 7 -18.38 8.30 8.20
N HIS A 8 -18.59 7.31 7.32
CA HIS A 8 -18.46 7.50 5.88
C HIS A 8 -19.81 7.39 5.16
N SER A 9 -20.06 8.30 4.22
CA SER A 9 -21.10 8.12 3.21
C SER A 9 -20.66 7.11 2.14
N VAL A 10 -21.61 6.60 1.35
CA VAL A 10 -21.31 5.68 0.23
C VAL A 10 -20.28 6.26 -0.73
N GLU A 11 -20.40 7.58 -1.03
CA GLU A 11 -19.47 8.29 -1.90
C GLU A 11 -18.07 8.42 -1.27
N GLN A 12 -18.00 8.71 0.03
CA GLN A 12 -16.72 8.77 0.76
C GLN A 12 -16.03 7.39 0.79
N SER A 13 -16.79 6.33 1.04
CA SER A 13 -16.26 4.96 0.99
C SER A 13 -15.76 4.60 -0.41
N ALA A 14 -16.51 4.91 -1.46
CA ALA A 14 -16.07 4.70 -2.83
C ALA A 14 -14.76 5.44 -3.14
N ARG A 15 -14.64 6.71 -2.69
CA ARG A 15 -13.42 7.51 -2.85
C ARG A 15 -12.24 6.87 -2.13
N LEU A 16 -12.39 6.45 -0.87
CA LEU A 16 -11.34 5.78 -0.12
C LEU A 16 -10.89 4.49 -0.82
N ILE A 17 -11.83 3.69 -1.34
CA ILE A 17 -11.51 2.47 -2.10
C ILE A 17 -10.71 2.79 -3.36
N ARG A 18 -11.02 3.87 -4.10
CA ARG A 18 -10.22 4.30 -5.25
C ARG A 18 -8.80 4.70 -4.85
N HIS A 19 -8.62 5.37 -3.69
CA HIS A 19 -7.30 5.72 -3.14
C HIS A 19 -6.48 4.46 -2.78
N TYR A 20 -7.10 3.50 -2.11
CA TYR A 20 -6.45 2.23 -1.75
C TYR A 20 -6.06 1.44 -2.99
N ARG A 21 -6.97 1.36 -3.96
CA ARG A 21 -6.69 0.70 -5.23
C ARG A 21 -5.54 1.35 -5.98
N TYR A 22 -5.51 2.70 -6.04
CA TYR A 22 -4.39 3.43 -6.64
C TYR A 22 -3.05 3.06 -6.01
N ALA A 23 -2.98 3.02 -4.68
CA ALA A 23 -1.75 2.69 -3.96
C ALA A 23 -1.30 1.24 -4.25
N THR A 24 -2.22 0.28 -4.17
CA THR A 24 -1.90 -1.15 -4.41
C THR A 24 -1.55 -1.43 -5.86
N GLU A 25 -2.23 -0.80 -6.83
CA GLU A 25 -1.92 -0.90 -8.26
C GLU A 25 -0.55 -0.32 -8.58
N ARG A 26 -0.21 0.86 -8.04
CA ARG A 26 1.11 1.47 -8.20
C ARG A 26 2.21 0.63 -7.56
N MET A 27 1.99 0.08 -6.34
CA MET A 27 2.95 -0.84 -5.71
C MET A 27 3.19 -2.08 -6.57
N MET A 28 2.14 -2.69 -7.09
CA MET A 28 2.25 -3.85 -8.00
C MET A 28 3.15 -3.53 -9.19
N ARG A 29 2.91 -2.41 -9.86
CA ARG A 29 3.69 -2.00 -11.06
C ARG A 29 5.15 -1.69 -10.73
N MET A 30 5.39 -0.85 -9.70
CA MET A 30 6.75 -0.47 -9.28
C MET A 30 7.57 -1.68 -8.86
N MET A 31 7.04 -2.50 -7.96
CA MET A 31 7.75 -3.68 -7.47
C MET A 31 7.97 -4.70 -8.59
N GLY A 32 7.03 -4.85 -9.53
CA GLY A 32 7.17 -5.69 -10.72
C GLY A 32 8.32 -5.23 -11.61
N GLY A 33 8.44 -3.93 -11.87
CA GLY A 33 9.57 -3.36 -12.61
C GLY A 33 10.91 -3.57 -11.90
N TRP A 34 10.94 -3.44 -10.58
CA TRP A 34 12.18 -3.60 -9.80
C TRP A 34 12.67 -5.05 -9.72
N LEU A 35 11.83 -6.04 -10.00
CA LEU A 35 12.25 -7.47 -9.99
C LEU A 35 13.47 -7.72 -10.89
N ALA A 36 13.52 -7.11 -12.07
CA ALA A 36 14.65 -7.26 -12.98
C ALA A 36 15.94 -6.61 -12.43
N LEU A 37 15.80 -5.47 -11.75
CA LEU A 37 16.90 -4.61 -11.31
C LEU A 37 17.46 -4.98 -9.94
N THR A 38 16.75 -5.78 -9.14
CA THR A 38 17.20 -6.18 -7.80
C THR A 38 18.23 -7.29 -7.91
N PRO A 39 19.45 -7.13 -7.38
CA PRO A 39 20.49 -8.15 -7.51
C PRO A 39 20.25 -9.38 -6.62
N GLU A 40 19.66 -9.21 -5.42
CA GLU A 40 19.48 -10.27 -4.43
C GLU A 40 18.28 -11.17 -4.77
N VAL A 41 18.54 -12.45 -5.04
CA VAL A 41 17.51 -13.44 -5.43
C VAL A 41 16.42 -13.61 -4.38
N SER A 42 16.79 -13.64 -3.10
CA SER A 42 15.82 -13.75 -1.99
C SER A 42 14.86 -12.57 -1.95
N THR A 43 15.36 -11.37 -2.18
CA THR A 43 14.57 -10.14 -2.28
C THR A 43 13.64 -10.16 -3.50
N LYS A 44 14.12 -10.64 -4.66
CA LYS A 44 13.27 -10.84 -5.85
C LYS A 44 12.10 -11.78 -5.58
N LEU A 45 12.36 -12.92 -4.96
CA LEU A 45 11.32 -13.92 -4.65
C LEU A 45 10.28 -13.35 -3.69
N LEU A 46 10.72 -12.58 -2.68
CA LEU A 46 9.81 -11.89 -1.76
C LEU A 46 8.95 -10.87 -2.51
N MET A 47 9.56 -9.99 -3.29
CA MET A 47 8.85 -8.97 -4.07
C MET A 47 7.85 -9.61 -5.04
N GLY A 48 8.20 -10.71 -5.71
CA GLY A 48 7.30 -11.41 -6.63
C GLY A 48 6.01 -11.89 -5.94
N ARG A 49 6.10 -12.39 -4.71
CA ARG A 49 4.92 -12.74 -3.91
C ARG A 49 4.08 -11.52 -3.58
N HIS A 50 4.71 -10.45 -3.12
CA HIS A 50 4.01 -9.22 -2.75
C HIS A 50 3.41 -8.49 -3.97
N VAL A 51 4.02 -8.59 -5.16
CA VAL A 51 3.43 -8.13 -6.42
C VAL A 51 2.12 -8.86 -6.70
N TRP A 52 2.10 -10.18 -6.52
CA TRP A 52 0.89 -10.97 -6.69
C TRP A 52 -0.21 -10.56 -5.70
N ASP A 53 0.13 -10.43 -4.42
CA ASP A 53 -0.85 -10.04 -3.40
C ASP A 53 -1.39 -8.62 -3.65
N ASN A 54 -0.53 -7.66 -4.01
CA ASN A 54 -0.96 -6.31 -4.40
C ASN A 54 -1.90 -6.33 -5.63
N ALA A 55 -1.66 -7.22 -6.60
CA ALA A 55 -2.55 -7.40 -7.75
C ALA A 55 -3.94 -7.90 -7.31
N GLN A 56 -3.98 -8.88 -6.40
CA GLN A 56 -5.24 -9.38 -5.82
C GLN A 56 -5.98 -8.27 -5.05
N HIS A 57 -5.26 -7.48 -4.24
CA HIS A 57 -5.85 -6.35 -3.50
C HIS A 57 -6.44 -5.32 -4.46
N ALA A 58 -5.69 -4.92 -5.50
CA ALA A 58 -6.18 -3.95 -6.50
C ALA A 58 -7.44 -4.46 -7.21
N ASP A 59 -7.50 -5.75 -7.57
CA ASP A 59 -8.66 -6.35 -8.24
C ASP A 59 -9.89 -6.40 -7.32
N ILE A 60 -9.76 -6.91 -6.09
CA ILE A 60 -10.92 -7.02 -5.19
C ILE A 60 -11.46 -5.64 -4.75
N LEU A 61 -10.57 -4.65 -4.56
CA LEU A 61 -10.98 -3.26 -4.29
C LEU A 61 -11.72 -2.67 -5.49
N GLY A 62 -11.21 -2.90 -6.70
CA GLY A 62 -11.84 -2.44 -7.94
C GLY A 62 -13.21 -3.07 -8.19
N ARG A 63 -13.39 -4.35 -7.84
CA ARG A 63 -14.68 -5.05 -7.93
C ARG A 63 -15.70 -4.58 -6.89
N ARG A 64 -15.26 -4.01 -5.78
CA ARG A 64 -16.14 -3.44 -4.75
C ARG A 64 -16.81 -2.14 -5.19
N LEU A 65 -16.18 -1.36 -6.07
CA LEU A 65 -16.63 -0.02 -6.46
C LEU A 65 -18.07 0.05 -7.03
N PRO A 66 -18.52 -0.85 -7.92
CA PRO A 66 -19.90 -0.82 -8.43
C PRO A 66 -20.96 -0.95 -7.35
N GLU A 67 -20.70 -1.72 -6.30
CA GLU A 67 -21.62 -1.86 -5.17
C GLU A 67 -21.68 -0.56 -4.32
N LEU A 68 -20.70 0.34 -4.49
CA LEU A 68 -20.65 1.69 -3.91
C LEU A 68 -21.02 2.78 -4.93
N ARG A 69 -21.73 2.42 -6.01
CA ARG A 69 -22.21 3.32 -7.07
C ARG A 69 -21.08 4.07 -7.82
N ALA A 70 -19.87 3.48 -7.87
CA ALA A 70 -18.76 3.99 -8.64
C ALA A 70 -18.42 3.07 -9.81
N HIS A 71 -17.60 3.54 -10.77
CA HIS A 71 -17.20 2.69 -11.89
C HIS A 71 -16.21 1.61 -11.44
N ALA A 72 -16.38 0.41 -11.99
CA ALA A 72 -15.45 -0.69 -11.72
C ALA A 72 -14.01 -0.31 -12.09
N GLN A 73 -13.07 -0.75 -11.28
CA GLN A 73 -11.63 -0.60 -11.56
C GLN A 73 -11.12 0.86 -11.62
N GLU A 74 -11.89 1.85 -11.15
CA GLU A 74 -11.37 3.21 -10.99
C GLU A 74 -10.27 3.28 -9.94
N SER A 75 -9.26 4.12 -10.19
CA SER A 75 -8.22 4.45 -9.22
C SER A 75 -7.81 5.91 -9.32
N GLU A 76 -7.60 6.54 -8.18
CA GLU A 76 -7.14 7.92 -8.08
C GLU A 76 -6.24 8.11 -6.86
N PRO A 77 -5.20 8.96 -6.93
CA PRO A 77 -4.38 9.27 -5.77
C PRO A 77 -5.18 10.03 -4.72
N ALA A 78 -4.90 9.80 -3.44
CA ALA A 78 -5.56 10.51 -2.34
C ALA A 78 -5.42 12.03 -2.45
N ASN A 79 -4.24 12.51 -2.84
CA ASN A 79 -3.94 13.91 -3.06
C ASN A 79 -2.67 14.07 -3.92
N LYS A 80 -2.31 15.34 -4.22
CA LYS A 80 -1.10 15.65 -5.01
C LYS A 80 0.20 15.24 -4.31
N ALA A 81 0.27 15.36 -3.00
CA ALA A 81 1.45 14.99 -2.22
C ALA A 81 1.68 13.48 -2.25
N PHE A 82 0.61 12.69 -2.10
CA PHE A 82 0.68 11.23 -2.23
C PHE A 82 1.12 10.80 -3.63
N ARG A 83 0.59 11.44 -4.67
CA ARG A 83 1.05 11.20 -6.05
C ARG A 83 2.55 11.47 -6.20
N ALA A 84 3.02 12.65 -5.74
CA ALA A 84 4.43 13.03 -5.82
C ALA A 84 5.33 12.05 -5.03
N PHE A 85 4.89 11.57 -3.88
CA PHE A 85 5.59 10.52 -3.12
C PHE A 85 5.73 9.23 -3.94
N MET A 86 4.64 8.76 -4.55
CA MET A 86 4.65 7.56 -5.39
C MET A 86 5.56 7.72 -6.61
N ASP A 87 5.55 8.90 -7.25
CA ASP A 87 6.41 9.21 -8.40
C ASP A 87 7.90 9.24 -7.99
N ALA A 88 8.22 9.82 -6.83
CA ALA A 88 9.58 9.85 -6.30
C ALA A 88 10.09 8.45 -5.89
N LEU A 89 9.19 7.60 -5.40
CA LEU A 89 9.52 6.22 -5.03
C LEU A 89 9.80 5.35 -6.27
N GLU A 90 9.08 5.59 -7.36
CA GLU A 90 9.23 4.86 -8.62
C GLU A 90 10.52 5.24 -9.37
N SER A 91 10.94 6.50 -9.32
CA SER A 91 12.05 7.06 -10.10
C SER A 91 13.27 7.44 -9.23
N PRO A 92 14.52 7.32 -9.76
CA PRO A 92 14.95 6.57 -10.94
C PRO A 92 15.08 5.06 -10.64
N GLU A 93 14.92 4.25 -11.69
CA GLU A 93 15.05 2.80 -11.61
C GLU A 93 16.52 2.37 -11.73
N THR A 94 17.28 2.43 -10.64
CA THR A 94 18.68 1.95 -10.61
C THR A 94 18.87 0.91 -9.50
N PRO A 95 19.74 -0.10 -9.71
CA PRO A 95 20.01 -1.14 -8.69
C PRO A 95 20.50 -0.58 -7.36
N GLU A 96 21.27 0.51 -7.40
CA GLU A 96 21.87 1.17 -6.22
C GLU A 96 20.81 1.73 -5.26
N ARG A 97 19.59 1.97 -5.73
CA ARG A 97 18.49 2.49 -4.93
C ARG A 97 17.54 1.41 -4.39
N THR A 98 17.93 0.16 -4.46
CA THR A 98 17.10 -0.96 -3.97
C THR A 98 16.72 -0.77 -2.51
N VAL A 99 17.66 -0.40 -1.65
CA VAL A 99 17.39 -0.22 -0.21
C VAL A 99 16.41 0.91 0.05
N GLU A 100 16.59 2.09 -0.56
CA GLU A 100 15.70 3.25 -0.40
C GLU A 100 14.28 2.91 -0.85
N ARG A 101 14.13 2.17 -1.97
CA ARG A 101 12.84 1.70 -2.47
C ARG A 101 12.15 0.75 -1.50
N LEU A 102 12.89 -0.23 -0.98
CA LEU A 102 12.36 -1.18 0.01
C LEU A 102 11.96 -0.48 1.31
N VAL A 103 12.75 0.51 1.77
CA VAL A 103 12.38 1.36 2.91
C VAL A 103 11.10 2.12 2.63
N GLY A 104 10.99 2.77 1.48
CA GLY A 104 9.78 3.50 1.07
C GLY A 104 8.52 2.63 1.04
N ILE A 105 8.64 1.39 0.56
CA ILE A 105 7.52 0.44 0.56
C ILE A 105 7.22 -0.09 1.97
N TYR A 106 8.20 -0.70 2.64
CA TYR A 106 7.94 -1.53 3.83
C TYR A 106 7.90 -0.74 5.14
N ARG A 107 8.60 0.40 5.22
CA ARG A 107 8.62 1.25 6.43
C ARG A 107 7.72 2.49 6.33
N VAL A 108 7.29 2.86 5.11
CA VAL A 108 6.47 4.07 4.92
C VAL A 108 5.11 3.72 4.34
N LEU A 109 5.05 3.27 3.09
CA LEU A 109 3.79 3.13 2.35
C LEU A 109 2.87 2.07 2.96
N LYS A 110 3.38 0.86 3.21
CA LYS A 110 2.57 -0.24 3.77
C LYS A 110 2.07 0.05 5.19
N PRO A 111 2.88 0.55 6.14
CA PRO A 111 2.36 0.98 7.45
C PRO A 111 1.33 2.10 7.36
N TYR A 112 1.49 3.05 6.43
CA TYR A 112 0.50 4.09 6.18
C TYR A 112 -0.84 3.49 5.73
N LEU A 113 -0.82 2.58 4.73
CA LEU A 113 -2.03 1.90 4.26
C LEU A 113 -2.69 1.04 5.34
N LEU A 114 -1.91 0.35 6.15
CA LEU A 114 -2.41 -0.41 7.30
C LEU A 114 -3.23 0.48 8.23
N ALA A 115 -2.67 1.63 8.63
CA ALA A 115 -3.35 2.58 9.50
C ALA A 115 -4.65 3.12 8.87
N ASP A 116 -4.63 3.35 7.55
CA ASP A 116 -5.82 3.82 6.82
C ASP A 116 -6.90 2.75 6.72
N TYR A 117 -6.54 1.50 6.46
CA TYR A 117 -7.49 0.38 6.44
C TYR A 117 -8.13 0.15 7.81
N GLU A 118 -7.34 0.18 8.88
CA GLU A 118 -7.83 0.04 10.26
C GLU A 118 -8.78 1.19 10.63
N ARG A 119 -8.43 2.43 10.25
CA ARG A 119 -9.28 3.61 10.47
C ARG A 119 -10.59 3.50 9.68
N HIS A 120 -10.55 3.04 8.44
CA HIS A 120 -11.74 2.82 7.63
C HIS A 120 -12.67 1.80 8.30
N ILE A 121 -12.15 0.66 8.72
CA ILE A 121 -12.95 -0.37 9.42
C ILE A 121 -13.58 0.19 10.69
N ALA A 122 -12.82 0.96 11.47
CA ALA A 122 -13.32 1.55 12.71
C ALA A 122 -14.44 2.57 12.48
N GLY A 123 -14.46 3.25 11.34
CA GLY A 123 -15.50 4.22 10.95
C GLY A 123 -16.56 3.67 9.99
N ALA A 124 -16.51 2.37 9.68
CA ALA A 124 -17.36 1.77 8.66
C ALA A 124 -18.85 1.77 9.04
N ASN A 125 -19.71 2.00 8.05
CA ASN A 125 -21.15 1.89 8.21
C ASN A 125 -21.59 0.41 8.32
N ALA A 126 -22.29 0.08 9.39
CA ALA A 126 -22.70 -1.30 9.68
C ALA A 126 -23.69 -1.90 8.66
N VAL A 127 -24.36 -1.06 7.86
CA VAL A 127 -25.40 -1.51 6.91
C VAL A 127 -24.78 -1.93 5.57
N TYR A 128 -23.97 -1.08 4.96
CA TYR A 128 -23.50 -1.30 3.56
C TYR A 128 -22.00 -1.61 3.44
N GLU A 129 -21.20 -1.44 4.50
CA GLU A 129 -19.76 -1.68 4.47
C GLU A 129 -19.26 -3.04 4.99
N PRO A 130 -20.07 -3.98 5.50
CA PRO A 130 -19.54 -5.29 5.88
C PRO A 130 -18.73 -6.00 4.79
N PRO A 131 -19.07 -5.91 3.47
CA PRO A 131 -18.22 -6.47 2.40
C PRO A 131 -16.87 -5.74 2.30
N THR A 132 -16.86 -4.40 2.40
CA THR A 132 -15.62 -3.58 2.43
C THR A 132 -14.74 -3.98 3.61
N CYS A 133 -15.30 -4.09 4.81
CA CYS A 133 -14.56 -4.49 6.01
C CYS A 133 -13.88 -5.86 5.86
N ARG A 134 -14.56 -6.84 5.24
CA ARG A 134 -13.95 -8.16 4.96
C ARG A 134 -12.79 -8.06 3.97
N ILE A 135 -12.91 -7.25 2.94
CA ILE A 135 -11.83 -7.00 1.98
C ILE A 135 -10.64 -6.36 2.69
N LEU A 136 -10.87 -5.28 3.45
CA LEU A 136 -9.81 -4.57 4.16
C LEU A 136 -9.16 -5.44 5.24
N ALA A 137 -9.91 -6.26 5.97
CA ALA A 137 -9.37 -7.19 6.96
C ALA A 137 -8.38 -8.19 6.31
N ARG A 138 -8.70 -8.71 5.13
CA ARG A 138 -7.78 -9.56 4.36
C ARG A 138 -6.53 -8.77 3.93
N CYS A 139 -6.71 -7.57 3.39
CA CYS A 139 -5.57 -6.73 3.02
C CYS A 139 -4.66 -6.43 4.22
N ILE A 140 -5.24 -6.12 5.39
CA ILE A 140 -4.50 -5.88 6.64
C ILE A 140 -3.64 -7.09 7.02
N GLU A 141 -4.20 -8.29 6.95
CA GLU A 141 -3.47 -9.52 7.28
C GLU A 141 -2.26 -9.72 6.36
N ASP A 142 -2.45 -9.54 5.05
CA ASP A 142 -1.39 -9.65 4.06
C ASP A 142 -0.34 -8.54 4.24
N GLU A 143 -0.75 -7.29 4.41
CA GLU A 143 0.16 -6.16 4.60
C GLU A 143 1.00 -6.28 5.88
N ARG A 144 0.46 -6.80 6.97
CA ARG A 144 1.24 -7.09 8.19
C ARG A 144 2.33 -8.13 7.93
N ARG A 145 2.03 -9.18 7.18
CA ARG A 145 3.01 -10.19 6.76
C ARG A 145 4.07 -9.58 5.85
N HIS A 146 3.67 -8.73 4.91
CA HIS A 146 4.59 -8.03 4.00
C HIS A 146 5.56 -7.13 4.76
N VAL A 147 5.06 -6.33 5.71
CA VAL A 147 5.91 -5.44 6.53
C VAL A 147 6.92 -6.25 7.33
N ALA A 148 6.50 -7.34 7.99
CA ALA A 148 7.39 -8.19 8.78
C ALA A 148 8.48 -8.85 7.91
N ALA A 149 8.11 -9.36 6.73
CA ALA A 149 9.04 -9.97 5.80
C ALA A 149 9.99 -8.93 5.16
N GLY A 150 9.47 -7.77 4.78
CA GLY A 150 10.26 -6.64 4.25
C GLY A 150 11.28 -6.13 5.27
N GLU A 151 10.89 -6.01 6.54
CA GLU A 151 11.81 -5.61 7.62
C GLU A 151 12.93 -6.65 7.83
N THR A 152 12.65 -7.94 7.66
CA THR A 152 13.66 -8.99 7.73
C THR A 152 14.70 -8.85 6.61
N VAL A 153 14.26 -8.56 5.37
CA VAL A 153 15.14 -8.32 4.23
C VAL A 153 15.94 -7.03 4.44
N LEU A 154 15.30 -5.95 4.87
CA LEU A 154 15.97 -4.67 5.13
C LEU A 154 17.06 -4.81 6.18
N ARG A 155 16.82 -5.50 7.30
CA ARG A 155 17.85 -5.78 8.31
C ARG A 155 19.02 -6.58 7.76
N HIS A 156 18.80 -7.46 6.79
CA HIS A 156 19.88 -8.18 6.14
C HIS A 156 20.71 -7.28 5.22
N LEU A 157 20.04 -6.44 4.43
CA LEU A 157 20.70 -5.52 3.49
C LEU A 157 21.42 -4.36 4.19
N LEU A 158 20.91 -3.89 5.32
CA LEU A 158 21.45 -2.77 6.11
C LEU A 158 22.59 -3.16 7.06
N ARG A 159 23.17 -4.35 6.96
CA ARG A 159 24.27 -4.79 7.82
C ARG A 159 25.58 -4.03 7.62
N THR A 160 25.68 -3.18 6.60
CA THR A 160 26.85 -2.32 6.38
C THR A 160 26.56 -0.88 6.85
N PRO A 161 27.43 -0.27 7.67
CA PRO A 161 27.26 1.10 8.18
C PRO A 161 27.07 2.15 7.08
N GLU A 162 27.64 1.92 5.90
CA GLU A 162 27.54 2.80 4.73
C GLU A 162 26.11 2.86 4.14
N LEU A 163 25.36 1.78 4.25
CA LEU A 163 23.97 1.72 3.77
C LEU A 163 23.00 2.33 4.79
N GLU A 164 23.26 2.19 6.09
CA GLU A 164 22.49 2.85 7.15
C GLU A 164 22.58 4.40 7.04
N ALA A 165 23.73 4.93 6.71
CA ALA A 165 23.94 6.37 6.54
C ALA A 165 23.20 6.97 5.31
N ARG A 166 22.76 6.14 4.35
CA ARG A 166 22.03 6.56 3.15
C ARG A 166 20.51 6.66 3.35
N LEU A 167 19.99 6.22 4.48
CA LEU A 167 18.56 6.29 4.74
C LEU A 167 18.12 7.75 4.91
N PRO A 168 17.04 8.17 4.22
CA PRO A 168 16.51 9.51 4.43
C PRO A 168 16.02 9.64 5.87
N HIS A 169 16.61 10.56 6.62
CA HIS A 169 16.25 10.84 8.02
C HIS A 169 14.90 11.54 8.16
N ASN A 170 14.35 12.05 7.06
CA ASN A 170 13.05 12.72 7.01
C ASN A 170 12.22 12.17 5.86
N VAL A 171 11.38 11.18 6.14
CA VAL A 171 10.25 10.86 5.28
C VAL A 171 9.11 11.79 5.67
N PRO A 172 8.59 12.64 4.76
CA PRO A 172 7.44 13.47 5.06
C PRO A 172 6.28 12.57 5.49
N ILE A 173 5.84 12.72 6.73
CA ILE A 173 4.63 12.03 7.20
C ILE A 173 3.48 12.67 6.43
N LEU A 174 2.85 11.89 5.57
CA LEU A 174 1.65 12.27 4.85
C LEU A 174 0.48 12.39 5.86
N ARG A 175 0.48 13.47 6.63
CA ARG A 175 -0.66 13.89 7.44
C ARG A 175 -1.30 15.07 6.74
N GLU A 176 -2.53 14.86 6.31
CA GLU A 176 -3.69 15.69 5.94
C GLU A 176 -4.38 15.18 4.69
#